data_0407e42eca6859c3c35271dde7dd3a25
#
_entry.id   0407e42eca6859c3c35271dde7dd3a25
#
_cell.length_a   1.000
_cell.length_b   1.000
_cell.length_c   1.000
_cell.angle_alpha   90.00
_cell.angle_beta   90.00
_cell.angle_gamma   90.00
#
_symmetry.space_group_name_H-M   'P 1'
#
loop_
_entity.id
_entity.type
_entity.pdbx_description
1 polymer ?
#
loop_
_entity_poly.entity_id
_entity_poly.type
_entity_poly.pdbx_seq_one_letter_code
_entity_poly.pdbx_strand_id
1 'polypeptide(L)'
;MANICFNDITMVGDKAILQRLQDDIERHLNENDGSIYRYGNELYPGSNYEGWFDDVGEVTKANEEEYFLRFTVDTKWTPAMDFFIRLAKDKGLKLYYTAEEPGCELYQTNDVNGEFYDERYVLYCRECEITYYSSKEDLVDGIGFLLKRRGCKVFNKDSAMECSIKELEKIGRIFLVDGTDTWFDIGEFEIVPAGEQ
;
A
#
# COMPACT_ATOMS: atom_id res chain seq x y z
N MET A 1 15.13 -15.86 -0.07
CA MET A 1 13.89 -15.44 0.64
C MET A 1 12.97 -14.91 -0.43
N ALA A 2 11.70 -15.27 -0.44
CA ALA A 2 10.75 -14.60 -1.32
C ALA A 2 10.52 -13.17 -0.79
N ASN A 3 10.48 -12.18 -1.67
CA ASN A 3 10.07 -10.84 -1.29
C ASN A 3 8.58 -10.86 -0.99
N ILE A 4 8.18 -10.12 0.01
CA ILE A 4 6.79 -10.00 0.43
C ILE A 4 6.24 -8.69 -0.13
N CYS A 5 5.09 -8.80 -0.79
CA CYS A 5 4.28 -7.66 -1.20
C CYS A 5 3.21 -7.43 -0.15
N PHE A 6 3.23 -6.29 0.48
CA PHE A 6 2.24 -5.83 1.46
C PHE A 6 1.07 -5.21 0.74
N ASN A 7 -0.14 -5.61 1.10
CA ASN A 7 -1.34 -5.10 0.45
C ASN A 7 -2.35 -4.67 1.51
N ASP A 8 -2.72 -3.39 1.49
CA ASP A 8 -3.85 -2.86 2.22
C ASP A 8 -5.07 -2.82 1.31
N ILE A 9 -6.16 -3.44 1.73
CA ILE A 9 -7.37 -3.61 0.93
C ILE A 9 -8.56 -3.04 1.69
N THR A 10 -9.36 -2.22 1.00
CA THR A 10 -10.65 -1.73 1.49
C THR A 10 -11.74 -2.12 0.52
N MET A 11 -12.75 -2.86 1.00
CA MET A 11 -13.97 -3.16 0.25
C MET A 11 -15.13 -2.33 0.79
N VAL A 12 -15.94 -1.76 -0.12
CA VAL A 12 -17.03 -0.83 0.21
C VAL A 12 -18.33 -1.32 -0.39
N GLY A 13 -19.42 -1.27 0.38
CA GLY A 13 -20.75 -1.63 -0.07
C GLY A 13 -21.73 -1.99 1.03
N ASP A 14 -22.58 -3.00 0.77
CA ASP A 14 -23.63 -3.45 1.70
C ASP A 14 -23.06 -4.03 3.00
N LYS A 15 -23.60 -3.61 4.13
CA LYS A 15 -23.16 -4.04 5.46
C LYS A 15 -23.20 -5.55 5.66
N ALA A 16 -24.26 -6.20 5.22
CA ALA A 16 -24.44 -7.62 5.47
C ALA A 16 -23.49 -8.48 4.59
N ILE A 17 -23.14 -7.98 3.40
CA ILE A 17 -22.15 -8.63 2.53
C ILE A 17 -20.75 -8.48 3.14
N LEU A 18 -20.40 -7.28 3.60
CA LEU A 18 -19.11 -7.02 4.26
C LEU A 18 -18.97 -7.81 5.57
N GLN A 19 -20.03 -7.93 6.36
CA GLN A 19 -19.99 -8.72 7.59
C GLN A 19 -19.70 -10.20 7.31
N ARG A 20 -20.34 -10.79 6.28
CA ARG A 20 -20.03 -12.17 5.86
C ARG A 20 -18.60 -12.31 5.37
N LEU A 21 -18.09 -11.31 4.66
CA LEU A 21 -16.71 -11.32 4.21
C LEU A 21 -15.73 -11.25 5.40
N GLN A 22 -16.01 -10.41 6.38
CA GLN A 22 -15.25 -10.35 7.63
C GLN A 22 -15.24 -11.70 8.32
N ASP A 23 -16.44 -12.30 8.56
CA ASP A 23 -16.57 -13.61 9.21
C ASP A 23 -15.78 -14.72 8.46
N ASP A 24 -15.79 -14.68 7.13
CA ASP A 24 -15.04 -15.61 6.29
C ASP A 24 -13.52 -15.43 6.45
N ILE A 25 -13.02 -14.19 6.43
CA ILE A 25 -11.59 -13.88 6.62
C ILE A 25 -11.15 -14.28 8.03
N GLU A 26 -11.92 -13.91 9.07
CA GLU A 26 -11.62 -14.28 10.47
C GLU A 26 -11.56 -15.80 10.66
N ARG A 27 -12.48 -16.53 10.02
CA ARG A 27 -12.46 -17.99 10.04
C ARG A 27 -11.17 -18.54 9.42
N HIS A 28 -10.72 -17.97 8.29
CA HIS A 28 -9.46 -18.39 7.64
C HIS A 28 -8.23 -18.02 8.47
N LEU A 29 -8.20 -16.87 9.10
CA LEU A 29 -7.14 -16.49 10.03
C LEU A 29 -7.02 -17.50 11.19
N ASN A 30 -8.16 -17.92 11.75
CA ASN A 30 -8.17 -18.82 12.92
C ASN A 30 -7.94 -20.31 12.56
N GLU A 31 -8.45 -20.78 11.43
CA GLU A 31 -8.49 -22.22 11.11
C GLU A 31 -7.43 -22.64 10.07
N ASN A 32 -6.95 -21.73 9.24
CA ASN A 32 -6.14 -22.02 8.07
C ASN A 32 -4.87 -21.17 7.95
N ASP A 33 -4.36 -20.61 9.05
CA ASP A 33 -3.19 -19.73 9.09
C ASP A 33 -3.30 -18.53 8.10
N GLY A 34 -4.53 -18.06 7.86
CA GLY A 34 -4.81 -16.95 6.94
C GLY A 34 -4.61 -17.23 5.46
N SER A 35 -4.42 -18.46 5.03
CA SER A 35 -4.01 -18.84 3.67
C SER A 35 -4.99 -18.35 2.58
N ILE A 36 -4.56 -17.40 1.73
CA ILE A 36 -5.32 -16.96 0.56
C ILE A 36 -5.48 -18.09 -0.45
N TYR A 37 -4.50 -18.98 -0.58
CA TYR A 37 -4.60 -20.15 -1.46
C TYR A 37 -5.79 -21.02 -1.09
N ARG A 38 -6.01 -21.29 0.22
CA ARG A 38 -7.16 -22.08 0.68
C ARG A 38 -8.47 -21.34 0.46
N TYR A 39 -8.53 -20.08 0.87
CA TYR A 39 -9.70 -19.23 0.68
C TYR A 39 -10.07 -19.09 -0.80
N GLY A 40 -9.08 -18.82 -1.65
CA GLY A 40 -9.28 -18.70 -3.08
C GLY A 40 -9.80 -20.00 -3.71
N ASN A 41 -9.29 -21.17 -3.30
CA ASN A 41 -9.77 -22.46 -3.82
C ASN A 41 -11.17 -22.83 -3.30
N GLU A 42 -11.58 -22.40 -2.12
CA GLU A 42 -12.97 -22.56 -1.65
C GLU A 42 -13.95 -21.77 -2.52
N LEU A 43 -13.61 -20.54 -2.89
CA LEU A 43 -14.46 -19.66 -3.70
C LEU A 43 -14.33 -19.96 -5.20
N TYR A 44 -13.13 -20.20 -5.67
CA TYR A 44 -12.80 -20.36 -7.10
C TYR A 44 -11.86 -21.56 -7.26
N PRO A 45 -12.39 -22.79 -7.42
CA PRO A 45 -11.57 -23.99 -7.54
C PRO A 45 -10.53 -23.89 -8.66
N GLY A 46 -9.28 -24.19 -8.30
CA GLY A 46 -8.12 -24.08 -9.21
C GLY A 46 -7.39 -22.74 -9.13
N SER A 47 -7.77 -21.85 -8.22
CA SER A 47 -7.01 -20.63 -7.91
C SER A 47 -5.62 -20.97 -7.37
N ASN A 48 -4.61 -20.19 -7.75
CA ASN A 48 -3.22 -20.42 -7.34
C ASN A 48 -2.58 -19.11 -6.83
N TYR A 49 -3.24 -18.47 -5.86
CA TYR A 49 -2.73 -17.25 -5.24
C TYR A 49 -1.90 -17.62 -4.01
N GLU A 50 -0.65 -17.19 -3.98
CA GLU A 50 0.25 -17.41 -2.83
C GLU A 50 0.26 -16.19 -1.92
N GLY A 51 -0.16 -16.38 -0.68
CA GLY A 51 -0.19 -15.34 0.34
C GLY A 51 -1.07 -15.72 1.51
N TRP A 52 -1.23 -14.77 2.40
CA TRP A 52 -2.03 -14.93 3.61
C TRP A 52 -2.64 -13.61 4.05
N PHE A 53 -3.81 -13.68 4.67
CA PHE A 53 -4.37 -12.57 5.42
C PHE A 53 -3.53 -12.36 6.67
N ASP A 54 -3.20 -11.10 6.98
CA ASP A 54 -2.45 -10.73 8.17
C ASP A 54 -3.40 -10.17 9.25
N ASP A 55 -4.31 -9.27 8.87
CA ASP A 55 -5.29 -8.66 9.76
C ASP A 55 -6.61 -8.39 9.05
N VAL A 56 -7.69 -8.27 9.83
CA VAL A 56 -9.01 -7.83 9.36
C VAL A 56 -9.65 -6.92 10.39
N GLY A 57 -10.08 -5.73 9.95
CA GLY A 57 -10.77 -4.77 10.78
C GLY A 57 -12.25 -5.05 10.93
N GLU A 58 -12.95 -4.17 11.63
CA GLU A 58 -14.40 -4.22 11.79
C GLU A 58 -15.12 -3.53 10.63
N VAL A 59 -16.31 -4.03 10.27
CA VAL A 59 -17.19 -3.36 9.31
C VAL A 59 -17.64 -2.02 9.85
N THR A 60 -17.18 -0.95 9.23
CA THR A 60 -17.36 0.44 9.66
C THR A 60 -18.22 1.22 8.67
N LYS A 61 -18.97 2.19 9.14
CA LYS A 61 -19.80 3.04 8.29
C LYS A 61 -18.95 4.05 7.54
N ALA A 62 -19.01 4.04 6.21
CA ALA A 62 -18.31 5.00 5.34
C ALA A 62 -19.12 6.29 5.16
N ASN A 63 -20.42 6.17 4.86
CA ASN A 63 -21.36 7.27 4.66
C ASN A 63 -22.80 6.83 5.03
N GLU A 64 -23.83 7.57 4.60
CA GLU A 64 -25.22 7.24 4.98
C GLU A 64 -25.69 5.88 4.42
N GLU A 65 -25.20 5.48 3.26
CA GLU A 65 -25.66 4.30 2.52
C GLU A 65 -24.66 3.16 2.51
N GLU A 66 -23.36 3.42 2.66
CA GLU A 66 -22.28 2.45 2.47
C GLU A 66 -21.50 2.20 3.76
N TYR A 67 -20.96 1.01 3.83
CA TYR A 67 -20.00 0.55 4.84
C TYR A 67 -18.70 0.14 4.16
N PHE A 68 -17.62 0.04 4.94
CA PHE A 68 -16.36 -0.50 4.45
C PHE A 68 -15.79 -1.54 5.41
N LEU A 69 -14.99 -2.43 4.86
CA LEU A 69 -14.15 -3.39 5.56
C LEU A 69 -12.72 -3.22 5.07
N ARG A 70 -11.78 -2.99 5.97
CA ARG A 70 -10.35 -2.96 5.69
C ARG A 70 -9.69 -4.23 6.19
N PHE A 71 -8.76 -4.77 5.41
CA PHE A 71 -7.95 -5.91 5.79
C PHE A 71 -6.60 -5.85 5.07
N THR A 72 -5.59 -6.51 5.66
CA THR A 72 -4.24 -6.58 5.13
C THR A 72 -3.91 -7.97 4.64
N VAL A 73 -3.09 -8.02 3.61
CA VAL A 73 -2.74 -9.25 2.92
C VAL A 73 -1.28 -9.23 2.52
N ASP A 74 -0.55 -10.25 2.91
CA ASP A 74 0.81 -10.50 2.46
C ASP A 74 0.81 -11.47 1.29
N THR A 75 1.44 -11.09 0.18
CA THR A 75 1.57 -11.94 -1.01
C THR A 75 3.04 -12.09 -1.40
N LYS A 76 3.35 -13.12 -2.21
CA LYS A 76 4.71 -13.32 -2.69
C LYS A 76 4.92 -12.58 -4.00
N TRP A 77 5.92 -11.68 -4.03
CA TRP A 77 6.44 -10.95 -5.19
C TRP A 77 5.50 -9.89 -5.78
N THR A 78 4.23 -10.22 -5.96
CA THR A 78 3.25 -9.36 -6.62
C THR A 78 1.93 -9.39 -5.88
N PRO A 79 1.13 -8.32 -5.92
CA PRO A 79 -0.20 -8.31 -5.31
C PRO A 79 -1.15 -9.31 -6.00
N ALA A 80 -2.01 -9.97 -5.21
CA ALA A 80 -3.03 -10.89 -5.73
C ALA A 80 -4.31 -10.14 -6.15
N MET A 81 -4.18 -9.00 -6.84
CA MET A 81 -5.32 -8.10 -7.12
C MET A 81 -6.37 -8.71 -8.02
N ASP A 82 -6.00 -9.57 -8.98
CA ASP A 82 -6.97 -10.31 -9.82
C ASP A 82 -8.00 -11.08 -8.99
N PHE A 83 -7.54 -11.68 -7.88
CA PHE A 83 -8.42 -12.38 -6.96
C PHE A 83 -9.39 -11.42 -6.27
N PHE A 84 -8.88 -10.32 -5.71
CA PHE A 84 -9.69 -9.36 -4.97
C PHE A 84 -10.62 -8.55 -5.87
N ILE A 85 -10.20 -8.23 -7.10
CA ILE A 85 -11.05 -7.60 -8.12
C ILE A 85 -12.22 -8.52 -8.46
N ARG A 86 -11.95 -9.80 -8.70
CA ARG A 86 -12.98 -10.79 -8.96
C ARG A 86 -13.93 -10.94 -7.78
N LEU A 87 -13.38 -11.05 -6.57
CA LEU A 87 -14.16 -11.18 -5.33
C LEU A 87 -15.08 -9.97 -5.13
N ALA A 88 -14.58 -8.76 -5.30
CA ALA A 88 -15.35 -7.53 -5.19
C ALA A 88 -16.48 -7.49 -6.22
N LYS A 89 -16.17 -7.81 -7.48
CA LYS A 89 -17.15 -7.87 -8.58
C LYS A 89 -18.26 -8.89 -8.31
N ASP A 90 -17.92 -10.11 -7.89
CA ASP A 90 -18.87 -11.18 -7.63
C ASP A 90 -19.79 -10.86 -6.44
N LYS A 91 -19.28 -10.10 -5.47
CA LYS A 91 -20.05 -9.65 -4.30
C LYS A 91 -20.75 -8.30 -4.50
N GLY A 92 -20.55 -7.61 -5.63
CA GLY A 92 -21.09 -6.28 -5.89
C GLY A 92 -20.51 -5.20 -4.97
N LEU A 93 -19.24 -5.33 -4.59
CA LEU A 93 -18.49 -4.39 -3.76
C LEU A 93 -17.58 -3.52 -4.62
N LYS A 94 -17.26 -2.31 -4.13
CA LYS A 94 -16.15 -1.51 -4.66
C LYS A 94 -14.87 -1.95 -3.96
N LEU A 95 -13.76 -1.92 -4.68
CA LEU A 95 -12.43 -2.27 -4.19
C LEU A 95 -11.52 -1.05 -4.27
N TYR A 96 -10.85 -0.76 -3.16
CA TYR A 96 -9.71 0.16 -3.06
C TYR A 96 -8.52 -0.59 -2.47
N TYR A 97 -7.32 -0.31 -2.95
CA TYR A 97 -6.11 -0.94 -2.41
C TYR A 97 -4.87 -0.07 -2.57
N THR A 98 -3.89 -0.34 -1.71
CA THR A 98 -2.48 -0.07 -1.96
C THR A 98 -1.70 -1.37 -1.91
N ALA A 99 -0.63 -1.45 -2.70
CA ALA A 99 0.28 -2.59 -2.71
C ALA A 99 1.70 -2.09 -2.82
N GLU A 100 2.60 -2.64 -1.99
CA GLU A 100 4.00 -2.27 -2.00
C GLU A 100 4.93 -3.47 -1.81
N GLU A 101 5.94 -3.56 -2.67
CA GLU A 101 7.06 -4.48 -2.57
C GLU A 101 8.34 -3.71 -2.85
N PRO A 102 9.01 -3.18 -1.79
CA PRO A 102 10.15 -2.27 -1.95
C PRO A 102 11.35 -2.89 -2.66
N GLY A 103 11.55 -4.21 -2.53
CA GLY A 103 12.67 -4.91 -3.18
C GLY A 103 12.53 -5.01 -4.69
N CYS A 104 11.32 -4.87 -5.23
CA CYS A 104 11.02 -4.83 -6.67
C CYS A 104 10.62 -3.43 -7.14
N GLU A 105 10.73 -2.39 -6.30
CA GLU A 105 10.27 -1.03 -6.60
C GLU A 105 8.78 -0.99 -7.03
N LEU A 106 7.95 -1.90 -6.47
CA LEU A 106 6.53 -1.97 -6.77
C LEU A 106 5.75 -1.16 -5.75
N TYR A 107 5.05 -0.13 -6.22
CA TYR A 107 4.15 0.71 -5.45
C TYR A 107 2.92 1.00 -6.30
N GLN A 108 1.76 0.52 -5.88
CA GLN A 108 0.53 0.64 -6.68
C GLN A 108 -0.67 1.00 -5.81
N THR A 109 -1.60 1.77 -6.36
CA THR A 109 -2.92 2.03 -5.79
C THR A 109 -3.94 2.18 -6.90
N ASN A 110 -5.19 1.77 -6.64
CA ASN A 110 -6.31 2.09 -7.52
C ASN A 110 -7.16 3.26 -7.00
N ASP A 111 -6.82 3.81 -5.87
CA ASP A 111 -7.55 4.95 -5.28
C ASP A 111 -7.11 6.27 -5.89
N VAL A 112 -7.66 6.57 -7.06
CA VAL A 112 -7.36 7.78 -7.83
C VAL A 112 -7.61 9.06 -7.04
N ASN A 113 -8.66 9.06 -6.23
CA ASN A 113 -9.11 10.25 -5.51
C ASN A 113 -8.58 10.36 -4.09
N GLY A 114 -7.94 9.33 -3.56
CA GLY A 114 -7.48 9.28 -2.18
C GLY A 114 -8.62 9.18 -1.17
N GLU A 115 -9.67 8.40 -1.48
CA GLU A 115 -10.83 8.23 -0.59
C GLU A 115 -10.47 7.39 0.66
N PHE A 116 -9.58 6.43 0.52
CA PHE A 116 -9.10 5.54 1.57
C PHE A 116 -7.58 5.53 1.68
N TYR A 117 -6.88 5.77 0.56
CA TYR A 117 -5.42 5.74 0.42
C TYR A 117 -4.96 6.98 -0.33
N ASP A 118 -4.67 8.03 0.39
CA ASP A 118 -4.22 9.31 -0.19
C ASP A 118 -2.70 9.38 -0.35
N GLU A 119 -1.97 8.38 0.11
CA GLU A 119 -0.53 8.28 -0.04
C GLU A 119 -0.14 8.14 -1.52
N ARG A 120 0.81 8.96 -1.94
CA ARG A 120 1.37 8.97 -3.30
C ARG A 120 2.86 8.71 -3.32
N TYR A 121 3.51 8.91 -2.20
CA TYR A 121 4.94 8.69 -2.03
C TYR A 121 5.22 8.03 -0.69
N VAL A 122 6.25 7.20 -0.66
CA VAL A 122 6.80 6.63 0.57
C VAL A 122 8.30 6.91 0.63
N LEU A 123 8.78 7.34 1.77
CA LEU A 123 10.19 7.58 2.05
C LEU A 123 10.71 6.53 3.02
N TYR A 124 11.67 5.75 2.58
CA TYR A 124 12.43 4.82 3.39
C TYR A 124 13.74 5.46 3.80
N CYS A 125 13.90 5.73 5.08
CA CYS A 125 15.11 6.35 5.64
C CYS A 125 15.35 5.81 7.04
N ARG A 126 16.57 5.43 7.36
CA ARG A 126 16.92 4.90 8.67
C ARG A 126 16.60 5.86 9.83
N GLU A 127 16.57 7.16 9.57
CA GLU A 127 16.41 8.18 10.60
C GLU A 127 14.96 8.59 10.85
N CYS A 128 14.06 8.30 9.91
CA CYS A 128 12.69 8.78 9.97
C CYS A 128 11.64 7.68 10.01
N GLU A 129 12.06 6.41 10.09
CA GLU A 129 11.15 5.28 9.85
C GLU A 129 10.54 5.37 8.44
N ILE A 130 9.59 4.49 8.14
CA ILE A 130 8.83 4.56 6.89
C ILE A 130 7.84 5.71 7.03
N THR A 131 7.87 6.68 6.11
CA THR A 131 6.99 7.84 6.14
C THR A 131 6.28 8.00 4.81
N TYR A 132 4.95 8.12 4.85
CA TYR A 132 4.11 8.29 3.68
C TYR A 132 3.72 9.75 3.48
N TYR A 133 3.56 10.15 2.21
CA TYR A 133 3.19 11.51 1.81
C TYR A 133 2.11 11.48 0.73
N SER A 134 1.11 12.34 0.87
CA SER A 134 0.01 12.45 -0.10
C SER A 134 0.33 13.33 -1.30
N SER A 135 1.39 14.13 -1.22
CA SER A 135 1.84 15.00 -2.31
C SER A 135 3.37 15.07 -2.43
N LYS A 136 3.84 15.42 -3.63
CA LYS A 136 5.27 15.70 -3.85
C LYS A 136 5.75 16.88 -3.00
N GLU A 137 4.89 17.85 -2.74
CA GLU A 137 5.23 19.01 -1.90
C GLU A 137 5.53 18.56 -0.46
N ASP A 138 4.67 17.72 0.12
CA ASP A 138 4.87 17.17 1.48
C ASP A 138 6.12 16.31 1.55
N LEU A 139 6.39 15.47 0.53
CA LEU A 139 7.62 14.69 0.43
C LEU A 139 8.86 15.60 0.41
N VAL A 140 8.86 16.66 -0.40
CA VAL A 140 9.97 17.61 -0.50
C VAL A 140 10.17 18.36 0.81
N ASP A 141 9.10 18.73 1.50
CA ASP A 141 9.17 19.35 2.82
C ASP A 141 9.75 18.37 3.86
N GLY A 142 9.35 17.12 3.85
CA GLY A 142 9.90 16.05 4.69
C GLY A 142 11.41 15.85 4.47
N ILE A 143 11.84 15.76 3.22
CA ILE A 143 13.26 15.67 2.85
C ILE A 143 14.02 16.91 3.35
N GLY A 144 13.47 18.10 3.12
CA GLY A 144 14.06 19.36 3.58
C GLY A 144 14.23 19.43 5.10
N PHE A 145 13.27 18.91 5.84
CA PHE A 145 13.33 18.81 7.29
C PHE A 145 14.49 17.89 7.75
N LEU A 146 14.63 16.71 7.15
CA LEU A 146 15.70 15.77 7.45
C LEU A 146 17.07 16.37 7.13
N LEU A 147 17.22 16.98 5.96
CA LEU A 147 18.47 17.64 5.54
C LEU A 147 18.86 18.78 6.50
N LYS A 148 17.88 19.58 6.93
CA LYS A 148 18.10 20.67 7.89
C LYS A 148 18.57 20.14 9.25
N ARG A 149 18.01 19.04 9.74
CA ARG A 149 18.45 18.37 10.99
C ARG A 149 19.92 17.92 10.89
N ARG A 150 20.38 17.53 9.70
CA ARG A 150 21.78 17.18 9.44
C ARG A 150 22.68 18.39 9.18
N GLY A 151 22.18 19.60 9.33
CA GLY A 151 22.95 20.83 9.17
C GLY A 151 23.13 21.29 7.73
N CYS A 152 22.40 20.73 6.77
CA CYS A 152 22.40 21.22 5.40
C CYS A 152 21.77 22.63 5.35
N LYS A 153 22.56 23.61 4.92
CA LYS A 153 22.13 25.02 4.85
C LYS A 153 21.64 25.44 3.46
N VAL A 154 21.70 24.55 2.48
CA VAL A 154 21.58 24.91 1.05
C VAL A 154 20.39 24.18 0.37
N PHE A 155 19.48 23.58 1.13
CA PHE A 155 18.30 22.97 0.53
C PHE A 155 17.34 24.06 0.02
N ASN A 156 17.03 24.04 -1.26
CA ASN A 156 16.07 24.95 -1.92
C ASN A 156 14.83 24.16 -2.31
N LYS A 157 13.68 24.44 -1.69
CA LYS A 157 12.41 23.74 -1.94
C LYS A 157 11.96 23.89 -3.40
N ASP A 158 12.03 25.08 -3.98
CA ASP A 158 11.53 25.33 -5.33
C ASP A 158 12.33 24.51 -6.36
N SER A 159 13.65 24.48 -6.22
CA SER A 159 14.51 23.63 -7.07
C SER A 159 14.24 22.14 -6.85
N ALA A 160 13.95 21.72 -5.61
CA ALA A 160 13.64 20.33 -5.30
C ALA A 160 12.28 19.91 -5.87
N MET A 161 11.32 20.81 -5.96
CA MET A 161 10.02 20.56 -6.59
C MET A 161 10.13 20.27 -8.10
N GLU A 162 11.16 20.81 -8.77
CA GLU A 162 11.45 20.56 -10.19
C GLU A 162 12.19 19.23 -10.42
N CYS A 163 12.80 18.65 -9.39
CA CYS A 163 13.52 17.38 -9.47
C CYS A 163 12.58 16.18 -9.71
N SER A 164 13.05 15.20 -10.46
CA SER A 164 12.44 13.87 -10.50
C SER A 164 12.64 13.14 -9.16
N ILE A 165 11.88 12.07 -8.92
CA ILE A 165 12.03 11.23 -7.71
C ILE A 165 13.46 10.70 -7.58
N LYS A 166 14.05 10.21 -8.69
CA LYS A 166 15.44 9.70 -8.71
C LYS A 166 16.48 10.79 -8.38
N GLU A 167 16.23 12.03 -8.75
CA GLU A 167 17.11 13.15 -8.37
C GLU A 167 16.95 13.51 -6.90
N LEU A 168 15.73 13.47 -6.35
CA LEU A 168 15.48 13.66 -4.91
C LEU A 168 16.16 12.57 -4.08
N GLU A 169 16.07 11.30 -4.50
CA GLU A 169 16.80 10.21 -3.86
C GLU A 169 18.31 10.45 -3.85
N LYS A 170 18.87 10.86 -4.98
CA LYS A 170 20.30 11.16 -5.08
C LYS A 170 20.71 12.28 -4.13
N ILE A 171 19.91 13.33 -4.00
CA ILE A 171 20.13 14.42 -3.04
C ILE A 171 20.09 13.85 -1.62
N GLY A 172 19.08 13.09 -1.27
CA GLY A 172 18.95 12.45 0.05
C GLY A 172 20.14 11.55 0.36
N ARG A 173 20.53 10.68 -0.54
CA ARG A 173 21.68 9.78 -0.39
C ARG A 173 23.00 10.54 -0.15
N ILE A 174 23.23 11.64 -0.86
CA ILE A 174 24.45 12.43 -0.69
C ILE A 174 24.54 13.08 0.71
N PHE A 175 23.43 13.58 1.23
CA PHE A 175 23.43 14.40 2.45
C PHE A 175 23.03 13.64 3.71
N LEU A 176 22.26 12.56 3.58
CA LEU A 176 21.74 11.79 4.71
C LEU A 176 22.47 10.48 4.95
N VAL A 177 23.21 9.98 3.93
CA VAL A 177 23.98 8.75 4.02
C VAL A 177 25.45 9.08 4.26
N ASP A 178 25.95 8.89 5.47
CA ASP A 178 27.34 9.16 5.85
C ASP A 178 28.28 7.95 5.76
N GLY A 179 28.13 7.17 4.69
CA GLY A 179 29.08 6.10 4.32
C GLY A 179 28.95 4.78 5.09
N THR A 180 28.02 4.64 6.00
CA THR A 180 27.77 3.41 6.74
C THR A 180 26.33 2.94 6.56
N ASP A 181 26.08 1.98 5.67
CA ASP A 181 24.84 1.16 5.53
C ASP A 181 23.49 1.87 5.76
N THR A 182 23.39 3.14 5.47
CA THR A 182 22.12 3.87 5.55
C THR A 182 21.49 3.95 4.17
N TRP A 183 20.35 3.32 4.01
CA TRP A 183 19.57 3.40 2.79
C TRP A 183 18.60 4.59 2.83
N PHE A 184 18.41 5.20 1.68
CA PHE A 184 17.46 6.27 1.44
C PHE A 184 16.82 5.99 0.09
N ASP A 185 15.55 5.63 0.11
CA ASP A 185 14.78 5.29 -1.07
C ASP A 185 13.41 5.98 -1.04
N ILE A 186 12.90 6.33 -2.21
CA ILE A 186 11.59 6.95 -2.39
C ILE A 186 10.76 6.09 -3.34
N GLY A 187 9.64 5.56 -2.86
CA GLY A 187 8.62 4.94 -3.70
C GLY A 187 7.60 5.98 -4.18
N GLU A 188 7.20 5.89 -5.44
CA GLU A 188 6.09 6.65 -6.01
C GLU A 188 4.98 5.68 -6.39
N PHE A 189 3.77 5.87 -5.84
CA PHE A 189 2.64 4.99 -6.11
C PHE A 189 2.09 5.23 -7.52
N GLU A 190 2.16 4.20 -8.35
CA GLU A 190 1.48 4.15 -9.63
C GLU A 190 -0.03 4.01 -9.42
N ILE A 191 -0.80 4.89 -10.05
CA ILE A 191 -2.26 4.81 -10.02
C ILE A 191 -2.72 3.85 -11.11
N VAL A 192 -3.26 2.68 -10.70
CA VAL A 192 -3.78 1.64 -11.61
C VAL A 192 -5.31 1.64 -11.52
N PRO A 193 -6.02 2.31 -12.46
CA PRO A 193 -7.48 2.39 -12.41
C PRO A 193 -8.15 1.00 -12.44
N ALA A 194 -9.21 0.82 -11.67
CA ALA A 194 -9.93 -0.45 -11.50
C ALA A 194 -10.64 -1.00 -12.77
N GLY A 195 -10.36 -0.48 -13.95
CA GLY A 195 -10.93 -0.91 -15.22
C GLY A 195 -9.93 -1.48 -16.23
N GLU A 196 -8.64 -1.47 -15.92
CA GLU A 196 -7.58 -1.91 -16.86
C GLU A 196 -6.88 -3.22 -16.41
N GLN A 197 -7.44 -3.90 -15.39
CA GLN A 197 -6.92 -5.18 -14.90
C GLN A 197 -7.83 -6.35 -15.29
#